data_5372d831f83fd78d540ec9bac599cb88
#
_entry.id   5372d831f83fd78d540ec9bac599cb88
#
_cell.length_a   1.000
_cell.length_b   1.000
_cell.length_c   1.000
_cell.angle_alpha   90.00
_cell.angle_beta   90.00
_cell.angle_gamma   90.00
#
_symmetry.space_group_name_H-M   'P 1'
#
loop_
_entity.id
_entity.type
_entity.pdbx_description
1 polymer ?
#
loop_
_entity_poly.entity_id
_entity_poly.type
_entity_poly.pdbx_seq_one_letter_code
_entity_poly.pdbx_strand_id
1 'polypeptide(L)'
;VSGVDARQLWLRFEPYHDVTYFTPESRAATDALGCKGGWMGYFGMRAAPLGAASPELVTAVFYNFAPRMVSRALPDAWAVASPAEYLRVRLEGVDAALRRMLGSVDTPEIAEAASLARAAALAAPLAGRPLAAANRALPWPAEPHLALWHACTILREARGDGHVAALVAHGVGPCQALALYAREHSLDPAYMRAARGWTVEEWEEADVPGDLAAVERATDAAALAPWEALGASRTSRFIDLMTPLALRIASANEAMRVNPMALDPVRELAVPGWNT
;
A
#
# COMPACT_ATOMS: atom_id res chain seq x y z
N VAL A 1 0.95 -23.62 -9.24
CA VAL A 1 1.89 -22.54 -9.55
C VAL A 1 3.04 -22.62 -8.55
N SER A 2 3.83 -23.72 -8.62
CA SER A 2 5.03 -23.87 -7.81
C SER A 2 6.10 -22.91 -8.35
N GLY A 3 6.38 -21.82 -7.64
CA GLY A 3 7.48 -20.91 -7.94
C GLY A 3 7.15 -19.42 -7.96
N VAL A 4 5.89 -19.00 -7.75
CA VAL A 4 5.56 -17.58 -7.62
C VAL A 4 5.72 -17.17 -6.15
N ASP A 5 6.66 -16.28 -5.90
CA ASP A 5 6.89 -15.69 -4.59
C ASP A 5 6.00 -14.45 -4.42
N ALA A 6 5.08 -14.50 -3.45
CA ALA A 6 4.15 -13.41 -3.15
C ALA A 6 4.89 -12.11 -2.74
N ARG A 7 6.03 -12.22 -2.05
CA ARG A 7 6.88 -11.09 -1.70
C ARG A 7 7.50 -10.44 -2.95
N GLN A 8 7.98 -11.25 -3.89
CA GLN A 8 8.54 -10.76 -5.16
C GLN A 8 7.51 -10.01 -6.01
N LEU A 9 6.25 -10.42 -5.96
CA LEU A 9 5.14 -9.69 -6.58
C LEU A 9 4.86 -8.37 -5.85
N TRP A 10 4.79 -8.42 -4.53
CA TRP A 10 4.54 -7.24 -3.69
C TRP A 10 5.61 -6.16 -3.91
N LEU A 11 6.89 -6.49 -3.95
CA LEU A 11 7.99 -5.58 -4.25
C LEU A 11 7.81 -4.80 -5.57
N ARG A 12 7.03 -5.31 -6.50
CA ARG A 12 6.81 -4.68 -7.81
C ARG A 12 5.57 -3.81 -7.86
N PHE A 13 4.50 -4.18 -7.19
CA PHE A 13 3.28 -3.38 -7.24
C PHE A 13 3.15 -2.38 -6.08
N GLU A 14 3.80 -2.60 -4.94
CA GLU A 14 3.75 -1.68 -3.80
C GLU A 14 4.28 -0.28 -4.15
N PRO A 15 5.46 -0.10 -4.78
CA PRO A 15 5.95 1.23 -5.13
C PRO A 15 4.97 2.00 -6.03
N TYR A 16 4.29 1.30 -6.94
CA TYR A 16 3.31 1.90 -7.83
C TYR A 16 2.06 2.39 -7.08
N HIS A 17 1.64 1.67 -6.03
CA HIS A 17 0.60 2.09 -5.11
C HIS A 17 1.04 3.27 -4.23
N ASP A 18 2.26 3.20 -3.70
CA ASP A 18 2.77 4.13 -2.68
C ASP A 18 2.95 5.56 -3.17
N VAL A 19 3.00 5.79 -4.48
CA VAL A 19 2.96 7.16 -5.05
C VAL A 19 1.75 7.96 -4.55
N THR A 20 0.71 7.26 -4.11
CA THR A 20 -0.51 7.84 -3.54
C THR A 20 -0.24 8.71 -2.32
N TYR A 21 0.76 8.37 -1.49
CA TYR A 21 0.93 8.97 -0.16
C TYR A 21 2.29 9.65 0.04
N PHE A 22 3.31 9.20 -0.68
CA PHE A 22 4.70 9.55 -0.38
C PHE A 22 5.34 10.42 -1.47
N THR A 23 4.54 11.24 -2.14
CA THR A 23 5.00 12.15 -3.20
C THR A 23 4.66 13.60 -2.89
N PRO A 24 5.46 14.55 -3.36
CA PRO A 24 5.15 15.97 -3.21
C PRO A 24 3.83 16.36 -3.87
N GLU A 25 3.45 15.71 -4.97
CA GLU A 25 2.19 15.94 -5.67
C GLU A 25 0.98 15.57 -4.80
N SER A 26 1.02 14.40 -4.16
CA SER A 26 -0.03 13.97 -3.22
C SER A 26 -0.11 14.88 -2.01
N ARG A 27 1.03 15.34 -1.50
CA ARG A 27 1.07 16.29 -0.41
C ARG A 27 0.45 17.64 -0.81
N ALA A 28 0.85 18.18 -1.95
CA ALA A 28 0.30 19.44 -2.47
C ALA A 28 -1.21 19.36 -2.72
N ALA A 29 -1.70 18.22 -3.23
CA ALA A 29 -3.12 18.01 -3.47
C ALA A 29 -3.94 18.03 -2.17
N THR A 30 -3.46 17.40 -1.10
CA THR A 30 -4.15 17.41 0.20
C THR A 30 -4.01 18.75 0.94
N ASP A 31 -2.88 19.43 0.80
CA ASP A 31 -2.71 20.79 1.34
C ASP A 31 -3.66 21.78 0.65
N ALA A 32 -3.88 21.66 -0.67
CA ALA A 32 -4.83 22.46 -1.40
C ALA A 32 -6.30 22.25 -0.98
N LEU A 33 -6.64 21.05 -0.48
CA LEU A 33 -7.94 20.81 0.17
C LEU A 33 -8.07 21.50 1.53
N GLY A 34 -6.96 21.89 2.17
CA GLY A 34 -6.95 22.46 3.52
C GLY A 34 -6.65 21.44 4.63
N CYS A 35 -6.07 20.29 4.30
CA CYS A 35 -5.68 19.30 5.29
C CYS A 35 -4.62 19.85 6.26
N LYS A 36 -4.84 19.64 7.55
CA LYS A 36 -3.91 20.05 8.63
C LYS A 36 -2.79 19.00 8.78
N GLY A 37 -1.80 19.05 7.89
CA GLY A 37 -0.66 18.15 7.91
C GLY A 37 -0.86 16.84 7.12
N GLY A 38 0.26 16.13 6.85
CA GLY A 38 0.28 14.95 5.97
C GLY A 38 -0.57 13.79 6.45
N TRP A 39 -0.70 13.59 7.75
CA TRP A 39 -1.48 12.47 8.28
C TRP A 39 -2.99 12.65 8.07
N MET A 40 -3.52 13.88 8.15
CA MET A 40 -4.92 14.10 7.79
C MET A 40 -5.19 13.76 6.32
N GLY A 41 -4.32 14.21 5.42
CA GLY A 41 -4.40 13.86 4.01
C GLY A 41 -4.28 12.35 3.76
N TYR A 42 -3.31 11.69 4.42
CA TYR A 42 -3.14 10.23 4.33
C TYR A 42 -4.39 9.47 4.75
N PHE A 43 -4.94 9.76 5.94
CA PHE A 43 -6.15 9.09 6.42
C PHE A 43 -7.36 9.40 5.54
N GLY A 44 -7.51 10.65 5.11
CA GLY A 44 -8.59 11.05 4.18
C GLY A 44 -8.52 10.27 2.87
N MET A 45 -7.39 10.28 2.18
CA MET A 45 -7.23 9.60 0.88
C MET A 45 -7.36 8.07 0.99
N ARG A 46 -6.78 7.46 2.03
CA ARG A 46 -6.78 6.00 2.16
C ARG A 46 -8.13 5.46 2.63
N ALA A 47 -8.84 6.20 3.49
CA ALA A 47 -10.15 5.80 4.01
C ALA A 47 -11.31 6.17 3.07
N ALA A 48 -11.14 7.14 2.16
CA ALA A 48 -12.20 7.64 1.28
C ALA A 48 -12.98 6.54 0.52
N PRO A 49 -12.38 5.42 0.07
CA PRO A 49 -13.14 4.32 -0.53
C PRO A 49 -14.23 3.73 0.39
N LEU A 50 -14.05 3.83 1.71
CA LEU A 50 -15.02 3.36 2.71
C LEU A 50 -16.15 4.39 2.97
N GLY A 51 -16.15 5.52 2.25
CA GLY A 51 -17.01 6.67 2.54
C GLY A 51 -16.47 7.51 3.71
N ALA A 52 -17.35 8.31 4.34
CA ALA A 52 -17.00 9.07 5.54
C ALA A 52 -16.95 8.15 6.79
N ALA A 53 -16.01 7.20 6.74
CA ALA A 53 -15.86 6.18 7.77
C ALA A 53 -15.50 6.79 9.12
N SER A 54 -16.00 6.17 10.21
CA SER A 54 -15.68 6.59 11.57
C SER A 54 -14.21 6.26 11.94
N PRO A 55 -13.63 6.98 12.93
CA PRO A 55 -12.30 6.65 13.44
C PRO A 55 -12.15 5.20 13.90
N GLU A 56 -13.20 4.61 14.49
CA GLU A 56 -13.21 3.23 14.98
C GLU A 56 -13.10 2.24 13.82
N LEU A 57 -13.86 2.45 12.74
CA LEU A 57 -13.78 1.59 11.55
C LEU A 57 -12.40 1.70 10.90
N VAL A 58 -11.87 2.92 10.74
CA VAL A 58 -10.56 3.13 10.15
C VAL A 58 -9.45 2.52 11.01
N THR A 59 -9.54 2.65 12.35
CA THR A 59 -8.61 2.00 13.29
C THR A 59 -8.62 0.50 13.11
N ALA A 60 -9.81 -0.11 13.00
CA ALA A 60 -9.95 -1.55 12.84
C ALA A 60 -9.33 -2.07 11.52
N VAL A 61 -9.54 -1.35 10.40
CA VAL A 61 -9.06 -1.81 9.08
C VAL A 61 -7.62 -1.42 8.77
N PHE A 62 -7.11 -0.31 9.36
CA PHE A 62 -5.70 0.09 9.18
C PHE A 62 -4.78 -0.59 10.19
N TYR A 63 -5.33 -1.13 11.25
CA TYR A 63 -4.74 -1.96 12.28
C TYR A 63 -3.54 -1.35 13.03
N ASN A 64 -2.43 -1.09 12.35
CA ASN A 64 -1.14 -0.75 12.97
C ASN A 64 -1.05 0.67 13.54
N PHE A 65 -2.06 1.52 13.34
CA PHE A 65 -2.09 2.88 13.89
C PHE A 65 -2.69 2.91 15.31
N ALA A 66 -2.08 3.69 16.19
CA ALA A 66 -2.68 3.97 17.50
C ALA A 66 -4.04 4.66 17.32
N PRO A 67 -5.10 4.24 18.05
CA PRO A 67 -6.45 4.80 17.88
C PRO A 67 -6.50 6.32 17.99
N ARG A 68 -5.71 6.92 18.92
CA ARG A 68 -5.63 8.38 19.08
C ARG A 68 -5.07 9.09 17.85
N MET A 69 -4.19 8.46 17.07
CA MET A 69 -3.66 9.05 15.84
C MET A 69 -4.74 9.14 14.77
N VAL A 70 -5.54 8.08 14.63
CA VAL A 70 -6.69 8.04 13.71
C VAL A 70 -7.74 9.06 14.13
N SER A 71 -8.13 9.06 15.41
CA SER A 71 -9.17 9.96 15.96
C SER A 71 -8.79 11.44 15.89
N ARG A 72 -7.48 11.76 15.85
CA ARG A 72 -7.00 13.14 15.66
C ARG A 72 -7.12 13.62 14.22
N ALA A 73 -7.16 12.71 13.25
CA ALA A 73 -7.31 13.03 11.84
C ALA A 73 -8.77 12.95 11.37
N LEU A 74 -9.50 11.97 11.89
CA LEU A 74 -10.91 11.72 11.58
C LEU A 74 -11.77 11.96 12.84
N PRO A 75 -12.95 12.59 12.75
CA PRO A 75 -13.71 12.92 11.52
C PRO A 75 -13.34 14.25 10.85
N ASP A 76 -12.39 15.02 11.38
CA ASP A 76 -12.06 16.37 10.89
C ASP A 76 -11.71 16.38 9.39
N ALA A 77 -11.06 15.33 8.89
CA ALA A 77 -10.79 15.20 7.45
C ALA A 77 -12.07 15.27 6.61
N TRP A 78 -13.18 14.71 7.10
CA TRP A 78 -14.47 14.74 6.40
C TRP A 78 -15.16 16.09 6.45
N ALA A 79 -14.79 16.94 7.43
CA ALA A 79 -15.22 18.34 7.46
C ALA A 79 -14.41 19.23 6.50
N VAL A 80 -13.16 18.83 6.19
CA VAL A 80 -12.31 19.54 5.21
C VAL A 80 -12.77 19.26 3.79
N ALA A 81 -13.00 17.98 3.45
CA ALA A 81 -13.44 17.59 2.12
C ALA A 81 -14.26 16.30 2.18
N SER A 82 -15.15 16.11 1.21
CA SER A 82 -15.91 14.86 1.07
C SER A 82 -15.01 13.70 0.64
N PRO A 83 -15.39 12.43 0.90
CA PRO A 83 -14.69 11.27 0.37
C PRO A 83 -14.50 11.33 -1.16
N ALA A 84 -15.48 11.83 -1.89
CA ALA A 84 -15.40 11.97 -3.35
C ALA A 84 -14.29 12.97 -3.76
N GLU A 85 -14.12 14.06 -3.04
CA GLU A 85 -13.05 15.03 -3.28
C GLU A 85 -11.68 14.45 -2.95
N TYR A 86 -11.55 13.71 -1.84
CA TYR A 86 -10.30 12.98 -1.55
C TYR A 86 -9.96 11.97 -2.64
N LEU A 87 -10.93 11.23 -3.18
CA LEU A 87 -10.71 10.30 -4.29
C LEU A 87 -10.28 11.03 -5.57
N ARG A 88 -10.87 12.19 -5.88
CA ARG A 88 -10.49 13.02 -7.02
C ARG A 88 -9.05 13.50 -6.91
N VAL A 89 -8.68 14.18 -5.82
CA VAL A 89 -7.33 14.73 -5.65
C VAL A 89 -6.28 13.62 -5.50
N ARG A 90 -6.64 12.47 -4.95
CA ARG A 90 -5.80 11.28 -4.94
C ARG A 90 -5.42 10.85 -6.35
N LEU A 91 -6.39 10.78 -7.24
CA LEU A 91 -6.15 10.38 -8.64
C LEU A 91 -5.31 11.43 -9.40
N GLU A 92 -5.60 12.71 -9.19
CA GLU A 92 -4.84 13.82 -9.79
C GLU A 92 -3.39 13.86 -9.31
N GLY A 93 -3.15 13.66 -8.01
CA GLY A 93 -1.81 13.59 -7.43
C GLY A 93 -1.02 12.39 -7.95
N VAL A 94 -1.66 11.25 -8.08
CA VAL A 94 -1.06 10.04 -8.66
C VAL A 94 -0.72 10.23 -10.13
N ASP A 95 -1.61 10.82 -10.95
CA ASP A 95 -1.32 11.10 -12.36
C ASP A 95 -0.09 11.99 -12.51
N ALA A 96 -0.05 13.10 -11.78
CA ALA A 96 1.08 14.03 -11.82
C ALA A 96 2.39 13.35 -11.36
N ALA A 97 2.36 12.58 -10.29
CA ALA A 97 3.52 11.87 -9.77
C ALA A 97 4.05 10.81 -10.75
N LEU A 98 3.17 9.98 -11.32
CA LEU A 98 3.56 8.96 -12.29
C LEU A 98 4.15 9.57 -13.55
N ARG A 99 3.56 10.64 -14.10
CA ARG A 99 4.12 11.36 -15.25
C ARG A 99 5.50 11.93 -14.97
N ARG A 100 5.72 12.49 -13.79
CA ARG A 100 7.05 13.00 -13.41
C ARG A 100 8.07 11.87 -13.28
N MET A 101 7.71 10.76 -12.62
CA MET A 101 8.66 9.67 -12.33
C MET A 101 8.93 8.77 -13.53
N LEU A 102 7.92 8.50 -14.35
CA LEU A 102 8.03 7.58 -15.49
C LEU A 102 8.32 8.29 -16.82
N GLY A 103 8.07 9.60 -16.89
CA GLY A 103 8.14 10.36 -18.14
C GLY A 103 6.97 10.02 -19.06
N SER A 104 7.15 9.08 -19.98
CA SER A 104 6.04 8.60 -20.80
C SER A 104 5.20 7.57 -20.06
N VAL A 105 3.88 7.78 -20.01
CA VAL A 105 2.90 6.87 -19.36
C VAL A 105 1.97 6.19 -20.38
N ASP A 106 1.98 6.65 -21.63
CA ASP A 106 1.16 6.11 -22.73
C ASP A 106 1.99 5.12 -23.56
N THR A 107 2.45 4.04 -22.94
CA THR A 107 3.26 3.02 -23.59
C THR A 107 2.51 1.67 -23.66
N PRO A 108 2.79 0.83 -24.69
CA PRO A 108 2.21 -0.50 -24.80
C PRO A 108 2.49 -1.37 -23.57
N GLU A 109 3.67 -1.22 -22.96
CA GLU A 109 4.10 -1.99 -21.78
C GLU A 109 3.25 -1.64 -20.57
N ILE A 110 2.95 -0.37 -20.34
CA ILE A 110 2.07 0.09 -19.26
C ILE A 110 0.63 -0.38 -19.51
N ALA A 111 0.15 -0.32 -20.75
CA ALA A 111 -1.18 -0.79 -21.11
C ALA A 111 -1.31 -2.32 -20.90
N GLU A 112 -0.29 -3.09 -21.27
CA GLU A 112 -0.24 -4.53 -21.03
C GLU A 112 -0.19 -4.85 -19.54
N ALA A 113 0.68 -4.18 -18.79
CA ALA A 113 0.77 -4.33 -17.33
C ALA A 113 -0.57 -4.02 -16.65
N ALA A 114 -1.26 -2.95 -17.08
CA ALA A 114 -2.58 -2.58 -16.57
C ALA A 114 -3.63 -3.69 -16.82
N SER A 115 -3.62 -4.28 -18.02
CA SER A 115 -4.52 -5.39 -18.38
C SER A 115 -4.30 -6.62 -17.48
N LEU A 116 -3.03 -7.01 -17.27
CA LEU A 116 -2.65 -8.14 -16.43
C LEU A 116 -2.99 -7.88 -14.96
N ALA A 117 -2.62 -6.70 -14.43
CA ALA A 117 -2.93 -6.29 -13.07
C ALA A 117 -4.44 -6.23 -12.81
N ARG A 118 -5.21 -5.70 -13.77
CA ARG A 118 -6.67 -5.66 -13.67
C ARG A 118 -7.27 -7.06 -13.59
N ALA A 119 -6.79 -8.00 -14.41
CA ALA A 119 -7.27 -9.39 -14.36
C ALA A 119 -6.99 -10.02 -12.99
N ALA A 120 -5.80 -9.82 -12.43
CA ALA A 120 -5.44 -10.30 -11.09
C ALA A 120 -6.29 -9.61 -10.00
N ALA A 121 -6.45 -8.28 -10.04
CA ALA A 121 -7.24 -7.52 -9.08
C ALA A 121 -8.72 -7.93 -9.06
N LEU A 122 -9.30 -8.23 -10.23
CA LEU A 122 -10.68 -8.72 -10.33
C LEU A 122 -10.85 -10.15 -9.81
N ALA A 123 -9.79 -10.96 -9.84
CA ALA A 123 -9.77 -12.31 -9.29
C ALA A 123 -9.47 -12.36 -7.78
N ALA A 124 -9.05 -11.25 -7.18
CA ALA A 124 -8.77 -11.20 -5.75
C ALA A 124 -10.02 -11.50 -4.91
N PRO A 125 -9.94 -12.42 -3.93
CA PRO A 125 -11.06 -12.69 -3.04
C PRO A 125 -11.34 -11.47 -2.16
N LEU A 126 -12.61 -11.14 -1.91
CA LEU A 126 -13.02 -9.97 -1.12
C LEU A 126 -13.54 -10.29 0.27
N ALA A 127 -13.86 -11.56 0.55
CA ALA A 127 -14.35 -11.95 1.86
C ALA A 127 -13.32 -11.62 2.95
N GLY A 128 -13.74 -10.85 3.98
CA GLY A 128 -12.86 -10.38 5.04
C GLY A 128 -11.83 -9.32 4.59
N ARG A 129 -12.01 -8.68 3.42
CA ARG A 129 -11.07 -7.70 2.84
C ARG A 129 -11.76 -6.37 2.52
N PRO A 130 -12.06 -5.57 3.56
CA PRO A 130 -12.86 -4.36 3.42
C PRO A 130 -12.21 -3.28 2.55
N LEU A 131 -10.89 -3.06 2.67
CA LEU A 131 -10.19 -2.05 1.86
C LEU A 131 -10.08 -2.46 0.40
N ALA A 132 -9.77 -3.72 0.13
CA ALA A 132 -9.77 -4.24 -1.24
C ALA A 132 -11.15 -4.16 -1.88
N ALA A 133 -12.19 -4.54 -1.14
CA ALA A 133 -13.57 -4.49 -1.62
C ALA A 133 -14.02 -3.06 -1.94
N ALA A 134 -13.73 -2.12 -1.04
CA ALA A 134 -14.06 -0.70 -1.21
C ALA A 134 -13.34 -0.09 -2.42
N ASN A 135 -12.04 -0.34 -2.58
CA ASN A 135 -11.30 0.14 -3.75
C ASN A 135 -11.79 -0.51 -5.05
N ARG A 136 -12.10 -1.83 -5.05
CA ARG A 136 -12.60 -2.52 -6.25
C ARG A 136 -13.97 -2.02 -6.73
N ALA A 137 -14.77 -1.45 -5.82
CA ALA A 137 -16.06 -0.86 -6.13
C ALA A 137 -15.98 0.51 -6.80
N LEU A 138 -14.82 1.17 -6.78
CA LEU A 138 -14.63 2.47 -7.42
C LEU A 138 -14.60 2.34 -8.95
N PRO A 139 -14.97 3.41 -9.67
CA PRO A 139 -14.81 3.47 -11.12
C PRO A 139 -13.36 3.24 -11.55
N TRP A 140 -13.17 2.44 -12.60
CA TRP A 140 -11.85 2.23 -13.17
C TRP A 140 -11.43 3.43 -14.03
N PRO A 141 -10.23 3.99 -13.82
CA PRO A 141 -9.68 5.00 -14.71
C PRO A 141 -9.53 4.47 -16.14
N ALA A 142 -9.71 5.36 -17.13
CA ALA A 142 -9.56 5.01 -18.54
C ALA A 142 -8.09 4.97 -18.98
N GLU A 143 -7.26 5.84 -18.40
CA GLU A 143 -5.83 5.96 -18.71
C GLU A 143 -5.07 4.73 -18.19
N PRO A 144 -4.24 4.07 -19.03
CA PRO A 144 -3.59 2.82 -18.67
C PRO A 144 -2.74 2.90 -17.41
N HIS A 145 -1.96 3.97 -17.20
CA HIS A 145 -1.12 4.14 -16.02
C HIS A 145 -1.94 4.31 -14.73
N LEU A 146 -3.11 4.96 -14.80
CA LEU A 146 -4.03 5.10 -13.67
C LEU A 146 -4.81 3.82 -13.42
N ALA A 147 -5.19 3.08 -14.48
CA ALA A 147 -5.81 1.77 -14.37
C ALA A 147 -4.82 0.76 -13.73
N LEU A 148 -3.53 0.83 -14.08
CA LEU A 148 -2.47 0.03 -13.45
C LEU A 148 -2.33 0.38 -11.97
N TRP A 149 -2.27 1.69 -11.64
CA TRP A 149 -2.23 2.13 -10.24
C TRP A 149 -3.44 1.64 -9.45
N HIS A 150 -4.63 1.74 -10.02
CA HIS A 150 -5.86 1.29 -9.35
C HIS A 150 -5.85 -0.22 -9.08
N ALA A 151 -5.40 -1.02 -10.06
CA ALA A 151 -5.21 -2.45 -9.89
C ALA A 151 -4.18 -2.79 -8.81
N CYS A 152 -3.01 -2.11 -8.82
CA CYS A 152 -1.99 -2.26 -7.79
C CYS A 152 -2.52 -1.90 -6.40
N THR A 153 -3.36 -0.85 -6.31
CA THR A 153 -4.03 -0.47 -5.06
C THR A 153 -4.94 -1.56 -4.54
N ILE A 154 -5.78 -2.16 -5.39
CA ILE A 154 -6.66 -3.27 -5.00
C ILE A 154 -5.84 -4.47 -4.53
N LEU A 155 -4.80 -4.85 -5.26
CA LEU A 155 -3.91 -5.99 -4.92
C LEU A 155 -3.17 -5.75 -3.59
N ARG A 156 -2.67 -4.53 -3.40
CA ARG A 156 -2.02 -4.11 -2.16
C ARG A 156 -2.96 -4.16 -0.97
N GLU A 157 -4.16 -3.59 -1.10
CA GLU A 157 -5.13 -3.61 -0.01
C GLU A 157 -5.66 -5.03 0.24
N ALA A 158 -5.78 -5.87 -0.79
CA ALA A 158 -6.12 -7.28 -0.61
C ALA A 158 -5.05 -8.05 0.18
N ARG A 159 -3.76 -7.78 -0.05
CA ARG A 159 -2.66 -8.33 0.75
C ARG A 159 -2.69 -7.76 2.17
N GLY A 160 -2.89 -6.45 2.31
CA GLY A 160 -2.94 -5.77 3.61
C GLY A 160 -4.09 -6.24 4.50
N ASP A 161 -5.29 -6.37 3.96
CA ASP A 161 -6.45 -6.93 4.67
C ASP A 161 -6.17 -8.40 5.09
N GLY A 162 -5.53 -9.19 4.20
CA GLY A 162 -5.11 -10.55 4.50
C GLY A 162 -4.05 -10.61 5.62
N HIS A 163 -3.13 -9.65 5.65
CA HIS A 163 -2.13 -9.52 6.70
C HIS A 163 -2.78 -9.20 8.06
N VAL A 164 -3.74 -8.28 8.09
CA VAL A 164 -4.51 -7.98 9.32
C VAL A 164 -5.23 -9.23 9.82
N ALA A 165 -5.86 -9.99 8.93
CA ALA A 165 -6.51 -11.25 9.30
C ALA A 165 -5.51 -12.27 9.87
N ALA A 166 -4.32 -12.38 9.30
CA ALA A 166 -3.25 -13.25 9.80
C ALA A 166 -2.75 -12.81 11.17
N LEU A 167 -2.52 -11.51 11.40
CA LEU A 167 -2.13 -10.95 12.70
C LEU A 167 -3.16 -11.30 13.77
N VAL A 168 -4.44 -11.05 13.50
CA VAL A 168 -5.54 -11.36 14.43
C VAL A 168 -5.64 -12.86 14.73
N ALA A 169 -5.52 -13.71 13.70
CA ALA A 169 -5.58 -15.17 13.85
C ALA A 169 -4.42 -15.73 14.69
N HIS A 170 -3.27 -15.08 14.69
CA HIS A 170 -2.09 -15.46 15.49
C HIS A 170 -1.98 -14.71 16.81
N GLY A 171 -2.99 -13.92 17.18
CA GLY A 171 -3.04 -13.18 18.45
C GLY A 171 -1.98 -12.07 18.55
N VAL A 172 -1.48 -11.56 17.43
CA VAL A 172 -0.48 -10.49 17.38
C VAL A 172 -1.19 -9.13 17.34
N GLY A 173 -1.02 -8.35 18.41
CA GLY A 173 -1.63 -7.02 18.53
C GLY A 173 -1.02 -5.96 17.61
N PRO A 174 -1.71 -4.82 17.40
CA PRO A 174 -1.31 -3.80 16.43
C PRO A 174 0.05 -3.15 16.71
N CYS A 175 0.37 -2.81 17.95
CA CYS A 175 1.68 -2.30 18.34
C CYS A 175 2.75 -3.40 18.35
N GLN A 176 2.40 -4.60 18.83
CA GLN A 176 3.28 -5.76 18.83
C GLN A 176 3.74 -6.14 17.41
N ALA A 177 2.85 -6.11 16.44
CA ALA A 177 3.20 -6.36 15.03
C ALA A 177 4.33 -5.45 14.54
N LEU A 178 4.26 -4.16 14.91
CA LEU A 178 5.30 -3.18 14.56
C LEU A 178 6.61 -3.41 15.32
N ALA A 179 6.55 -3.77 16.61
CA ALA A 179 7.73 -4.04 17.41
C ALA A 179 8.47 -5.28 16.89
N LEU A 180 7.74 -6.36 16.61
CA LEU A 180 8.27 -7.57 15.99
C LEU A 180 8.93 -7.26 14.64
N TYR A 181 8.22 -6.52 13.77
CA TYR A 181 8.69 -6.16 12.44
C TYR A 181 9.96 -5.27 12.49
N ALA A 182 9.97 -4.27 13.37
CA ALA A 182 11.12 -3.39 13.57
C ALA A 182 12.37 -4.19 13.98
N ARG A 183 12.20 -5.15 14.88
CA ARG A 183 13.29 -6.02 15.35
C ARG A 183 13.82 -6.93 14.24
N GLU A 184 12.94 -7.57 13.48
CA GLU A 184 13.33 -8.50 12.41
C GLU A 184 14.06 -7.77 11.25
N HIS A 185 13.62 -6.55 10.92
CA HIS A 185 14.19 -5.76 9.83
C HIS A 185 15.21 -4.71 10.28
N SER A 186 15.60 -4.71 11.56
CA SER A 186 16.55 -3.74 12.14
C SER A 186 16.16 -2.27 11.88
N LEU A 187 14.86 -1.98 11.96
CA LEU A 187 14.33 -0.62 11.82
C LEU A 187 14.42 0.12 13.15
N ASP A 188 14.55 1.44 13.09
CA ASP A 188 14.56 2.29 14.28
C ASP A 188 13.18 2.24 15.00
N PRO A 189 13.12 1.72 16.24
CA PRO A 189 11.89 1.65 17.01
C PRO A 189 11.24 3.02 17.24
N ALA A 190 12.05 4.08 17.43
CA ALA A 190 11.54 5.43 17.64
C ALA A 190 10.83 5.97 16.38
N TYR A 191 11.41 5.72 15.21
CA TYR A 191 10.79 6.06 13.94
C TYR A 191 9.49 5.28 13.72
N MET A 192 9.50 3.95 13.92
CA MET A 192 8.33 3.10 13.72
C MET A 192 7.16 3.49 14.65
N ARG A 193 7.48 3.74 15.92
CA ARG A 193 6.52 4.19 16.93
C ARG A 193 5.91 5.54 16.57
N ALA A 194 6.74 6.53 16.26
CA ALA A 194 6.29 7.87 15.89
C ALA A 194 5.43 7.87 14.62
N ALA A 195 5.81 7.09 13.60
CA ALA A 195 5.07 6.95 12.34
C ALA A 195 3.68 6.33 12.51
N ARG A 196 3.39 5.68 13.64
CA ARG A 196 2.09 5.05 13.92
C ARG A 196 1.39 5.60 15.17
N GLY A 197 1.99 6.56 15.83
CA GLY A 197 1.40 7.31 16.95
C GLY A 197 1.41 6.55 18.28
N TRP A 198 2.23 5.50 18.46
CA TRP A 198 2.37 4.77 19.71
C TRP A 198 3.27 5.52 20.70
N THR A 199 3.00 5.40 22.02
CA THR A 199 3.88 5.94 23.07
C THR A 199 5.05 4.99 23.34
N VAL A 200 5.99 5.45 24.16
CA VAL A 200 7.12 4.61 24.61
C VAL A 200 6.61 3.45 25.43
N GLU A 201 5.72 3.74 26.36
CA GLU A 201 5.15 2.77 27.31
C GLU A 201 4.36 1.67 26.57
N GLU A 202 3.47 2.07 25.64
CA GLU A 202 2.70 1.11 24.82
C GLU A 202 3.60 0.23 23.95
N TRP A 203 4.71 0.79 23.46
CA TRP A 203 5.68 0.04 22.69
C TRP A 203 6.44 -0.97 23.55
N GLU A 204 6.91 -0.56 24.73
CA GLU A 204 7.63 -1.44 25.67
C GLU A 204 6.73 -2.59 26.15
N GLU A 205 5.46 -2.32 26.44
CA GLU A 205 4.47 -3.34 26.80
C GLU A 205 4.17 -4.30 25.65
N ALA A 206 4.21 -3.82 24.40
CA ALA A 206 3.92 -4.60 23.20
C ALA A 206 5.14 -5.35 22.65
N ASP A 207 6.38 -5.01 23.07
CA ASP A 207 7.60 -5.67 22.58
C ASP A 207 7.84 -7.02 23.25
N VAL A 208 6.88 -7.91 23.05
CA VAL A 208 6.89 -9.29 23.56
C VAL A 208 7.08 -10.28 22.41
N PRO A 209 7.52 -11.52 22.69
CA PRO A 209 7.67 -12.54 21.66
C PRO A 209 6.38 -12.81 20.88
N GLY A 210 6.53 -13.13 19.59
CA GLY A 210 5.45 -13.51 18.69
C GLY A 210 6.00 -14.22 17.46
N ASP A 211 5.17 -15.00 16.79
CA ASP A 211 5.57 -15.74 15.58
C ASP A 211 5.24 -14.91 14.33
N LEU A 212 6.06 -13.89 14.07
CA LEU A 212 5.91 -13.07 12.88
C LEU A 212 6.11 -13.89 11.58
N ALA A 213 6.98 -14.90 11.62
CA ALA A 213 7.21 -15.77 10.48
C ALA A 213 5.96 -16.56 10.09
N ALA A 214 5.15 -17.02 11.07
CA ALA A 214 3.87 -17.66 10.78
C ALA A 214 2.86 -16.68 10.19
N VAL A 215 2.81 -15.44 10.70
CA VAL A 215 1.98 -14.37 10.15
C VAL A 215 2.36 -14.07 8.69
N GLU A 216 3.65 -13.92 8.38
CA GLU A 216 4.12 -13.66 7.02
C GLU A 216 3.79 -14.82 6.07
N ARG A 217 3.99 -16.07 6.49
CA ARG A 217 3.58 -17.24 5.68
C ARG A 217 2.08 -17.26 5.40
N ALA A 218 1.25 -16.95 6.39
CA ALA A 218 -0.20 -16.88 6.21
C ALA A 218 -0.62 -15.71 5.29
N THR A 219 0.05 -14.56 5.42
CA THR A 219 -0.14 -13.38 4.56
C THR A 219 0.20 -13.71 3.11
N ASP A 220 1.35 -14.32 2.87
CA ASP A 220 1.81 -14.67 1.53
C ASP A 220 0.89 -15.71 0.88
N ALA A 221 0.50 -16.74 1.63
CA ALA A 221 -0.48 -17.73 1.14
C ALA A 221 -1.83 -17.08 0.77
N ALA A 222 -2.31 -16.14 1.60
CA ALA A 222 -3.56 -15.41 1.33
C ALA A 222 -3.46 -14.44 0.14
N ALA A 223 -2.25 -14.01 -0.23
CA ALA A 223 -1.99 -13.09 -1.33
C ALA A 223 -1.82 -13.78 -2.70
N LEU A 224 -1.70 -15.11 -2.76
CA LEU A 224 -1.41 -15.84 -4.01
C LEU A 224 -2.63 -16.03 -4.93
N ALA A 225 -3.84 -16.08 -4.40
CA ALA A 225 -5.05 -16.39 -5.16
C ALA A 225 -5.25 -15.56 -6.46
N PRO A 226 -5.01 -14.23 -6.49
CA PRO A 226 -5.08 -13.44 -7.71
C PRO A 226 -4.12 -13.91 -8.82
N TRP A 227 -2.92 -14.31 -8.42
CA TRP A 227 -1.84 -14.71 -9.31
C TRP A 227 -2.00 -16.15 -9.81
N GLU A 228 -2.54 -17.02 -8.97
CA GLU A 228 -2.96 -18.36 -9.37
C GLU A 228 -4.06 -18.30 -10.43
N ALA A 229 -5.04 -17.44 -10.23
CA ALA A 229 -6.10 -17.21 -11.21
C ALA A 229 -5.59 -16.57 -12.51
N LEU A 230 -4.56 -15.71 -12.44
CA LEU A 230 -3.91 -15.13 -13.61
C LEU A 230 -3.12 -16.17 -14.40
N GLY A 231 -2.53 -17.15 -13.71
CA GLY A 231 -1.71 -18.22 -14.29
C GLY A 231 -0.24 -17.85 -14.44
N ALA A 232 0.62 -18.86 -14.42
CA ALA A 232 2.09 -18.71 -14.31
C ALA A 232 2.70 -17.81 -15.41
N SER A 233 2.37 -18.05 -16.67
CA SER A 233 2.93 -17.30 -17.81
C SER A 233 2.57 -15.81 -17.75
N ARG A 234 1.30 -15.48 -17.47
CA ARG A 234 0.84 -14.08 -17.36
C ARG A 234 1.41 -13.40 -16.12
N THR A 235 1.58 -14.14 -15.03
CA THR A 235 2.23 -13.62 -13.81
C THR A 235 3.71 -13.33 -14.07
N SER A 236 4.44 -14.20 -14.77
CA SER A 236 5.82 -13.93 -15.17
C SER A 236 5.90 -12.68 -16.06
N ARG A 237 5.00 -12.56 -17.04
CA ARG A 237 4.95 -11.38 -17.90
C ARG A 237 4.67 -10.08 -17.11
N PHE A 238 3.78 -10.13 -16.14
CA PHE A 238 3.53 -8.99 -15.22
C PHE A 238 4.81 -8.61 -14.46
N ILE A 239 5.54 -9.59 -13.93
CA ILE A 239 6.81 -9.36 -13.22
C ILE A 239 7.82 -8.65 -14.14
N ASP A 240 7.97 -9.10 -15.38
CA ASP A 240 8.89 -8.51 -16.36
C ASP A 240 8.54 -7.05 -16.66
N LEU A 241 7.25 -6.75 -16.83
CA LEU A 241 6.77 -5.41 -17.11
C LEU A 241 6.89 -4.47 -15.91
N MET A 242 6.60 -4.97 -14.71
CA MET A 242 6.58 -4.14 -13.50
C MET A 242 7.96 -3.88 -12.90
N THR A 243 8.94 -4.75 -13.11
CA THR A 243 10.28 -4.58 -12.56
C THR A 243 10.90 -3.23 -12.93
N PRO A 244 10.97 -2.82 -14.23
CA PRO A 244 11.53 -1.52 -14.59
C PRO A 244 10.69 -0.34 -14.06
N LEU A 245 9.37 -0.48 -13.95
CA LEU A 245 8.51 0.57 -13.42
C LEU A 245 8.75 0.77 -11.91
N ALA A 246 8.81 -0.32 -11.14
CA ALA A 246 9.09 -0.27 -9.70
C ALA A 246 10.47 0.36 -9.42
N LEU A 247 11.49 -0.01 -10.20
CA LEU A 247 12.84 0.55 -10.07
C LEU A 247 12.88 2.05 -10.38
N ARG A 248 12.18 2.51 -11.44
CA ARG A 248 12.09 3.93 -11.79
C ARG A 248 11.42 4.74 -10.68
N ILE A 249 10.29 4.25 -10.16
CA ILE A 249 9.58 4.93 -9.06
C ILE A 249 10.45 5.01 -7.83
N ALA A 250 11.08 3.90 -7.42
CA ALA A 250 11.92 3.85 -6.24
C ALA A 250 13.18 4.74 -6.38
N SER A 251 13.78 4.81 -7.57
CA SER A 251 14.91 5.68 -7.84
C SER A 251 14.54 7.17 -7.85
N ALA A 252 13.31 7.49 -8.26
CA ALA A 252 12.81 8.86 -8.32
C ALA A 252 12.22 9.39 -7.01
N ASN A 253 12.10 8.54 -5.98
CA ASN A 253 11.45 8.89 -4.71
C ASN A 253 12.11 8.18 -3.53
N GLU A 254 12.85 8.92 -2.70
CA GLU A 254 13.54 8.39 -1.53
C GLU A 254 12.63 7.69 -0.54
N ALA A 255 11.40 8.16 -0.38
CA ALA A 255 10.40 7.54 0.50
C ALA A 255 10.04 6.10 0.08
N MET A 256 10.33 5.69 -1.16
CA MET A 256 10.20 4.30 -1.62
C MET A 256 11.40 3.42 -1.22
N ARG A 257 12.42 3.98 -0.60
CA ARG A 257 13.64 3.28 -0.17
C ARG A 257 13.85 3.36 1.35
N VAL A 258 13.30 4.40 1.98
CA VAL A 258 13.35 4.61 3.43
C VAL A 258 11.91 4.78 3.92
N ASN A 259 11.30 3.71 4.38
CA ASN A 259 9.89 3.68 4.75
C ASN A 259 9.61 2.65 5.85
N PRO A 260 8.44 2.74 6.55
CA PRO A 260 8.10 1.82 7.64
C PRO A 260 7.82 0.38 7.19
N MET A 261 7.77 0.10 5.89
CA MET A 261 7.57 -1.24 5.33
C MET A 261 8.88 -1.98 5.08
N ALA A 262 10.04 -1.38 5.43
CA ALA A 262 11.39 -1.88 5.13
C ALA A 262 11.57 -2.26 3.64
N LEU A 263 10.86 -1.57 2.75
CA LEU A 263 10.84 -1.83 1.32
C LEU A 263 11.93 -0.98 0.65
N ASP A 264 12.85 -1.62 -0.05
CA ASP A 264 13.80 -0.95 -0.94
C ASP A 264 13.89 -1.73 -2.27
N PRO A 265 13.01 -1.41 -3.26
CA PRO A 265 13.01 -2.10 -4.54
C PRO A 265 14.35 -1.99 -5.29
N VAL A 266 15.08 -0.89 -5.13
CA VAL A 266 16.40 -0.72 -5.77
C VAL A 266 17.38 -1.74 -5.25
N ARG A 267 17.39 -2.00 -3.94
CA ARG A 267 18.25 -3.01 -3.33
C ARG A 267 17.77 -4.44 -3.61
N GLU A 268 16.45 -4.68 -3.52
CA GLU A 268 15.88 -6.02 -3.53
C GLU A 268 15.59 -6.55 -4.95
N LEU A 269 15.36 -5.67 -5.92
CA LEU A 269 15.14 -6.02 -7.33
C LEU A 269 16.36 -5.73 -8.22
N ALA A 270 17.53 -5.41 -7.62
CA ALA A 270 18.73 -5.08 -8.37
C ALA A 270 19.00 -6.15 -9.46
N VAL A 271 18.92 -5.74 -10.73
CA VAL A 271 19.28 -6.55 -11.89
C VAL A 271 20.70 -6.17 -12.29
N PRO A 272 21.61 -7.14 -12.50
CA PRO A 272 22.94 -6.82 -13.01
C PRO A 272 22.84 -6.00 -14.31
N GLY A 273 23.45 -4.80 -14.31
CA GLY A 273 23.44 -3.87 -15.44
C GLY A 273 22.36 -2.78 -15.40
N TRP A 274 21.54 -2.66 -14.36
CA TRP A 274 20.68 -1.51 -14.15
C TRP A 274 21.53 -0.34 -13.61
N ASN A 275 21.86 0.62 -14.48
CA ASN A 275 22.46 1.89 -14.08
C ASN A 275 21.34 2.90 -13.77
N THR A 276 21.34 3.44 -12.57
CA THR A 276 20.51 4.57 -12.11
C THR A 276 20.82 5.86 -12.86
#